data_a6fa78681425742fb6aa85dc96bb6300
#
_entry.id   a6fa78681425742fb6aa85dc96bb6300
#
_cell.length_a   1.000
_cell.length_b   1.000
_cell.length_c   1.000
_cell.angle_alpha   90.00
_cell.angle_beta   90.00
_cell.angle_gamma   90.00
#
_symmetry.space_group_name_H-M   'P 1'
#
loop_
_entity.id
_entity.type
_entity.pdbx_description
1 polymer ?
#
loop_
_entity_poly.entity_id
_entity_poly.type
_entity_poly.pdbx_seq_one_letter_code
_entity_poly.pdbx_strand_id
1 'polypeptide(L)'
;MIYEFGLFYQKVVQSICEEYMWGKAKMEQKEEKKENIKKEAYMAAKEILSAAGLKKGALFVAGCSTSEVEGCCIGSSSSPEIADAVFEGIYKAVCEQGVYLAAQCCEHLNRALVLEKEAAEKYGYETVNVV
;
A
#
# COMPACT_ATOMS: atom_id res chain seq x y z
N MET A 1 -2.87 -38.49 42.61
CA MET A 1 -2.26 -37.14 42.42
C MET A 1 -1.51 -36.94 41.07
N ILE A 2 -1.64 -37.84 40.12
CA ILE A 2 -0.96 -37.74 38.80
C ILE A 2 -1.94 -37.26 37.69
N TYR A 3 -3.25 -37.28 37.92
CA TYR A 3 -4.24 -36.95 36.89
C TYR A 3 -4.55 -35.47 36.72
N GLU A 4 -4.29 -34.61 37.68
CA GLU A 4 -4.57 -33.16 37.55
C GLU A 4 -3.49 -32.40 36.77
N PHE A 5 -2.25 -32.85 36.79
CA PHE A 5 -1.16 -32.24 36.02
C PHE A 5 -1.32 -32.41 34.51
N GLY A 6 -1.85 -33.54 34.06
CA GLY A 6 -2.09 -33.83 32.66
C GLY A 6 -3.17 -32.91 32.04
N LEU A 7 -4.25 -32.67 32.77
CA LEU A 7 -5.36 -31.83 32.29
C LEU A 7 -4.96 -30.34 32.23
N PHE A 8 -4.18 -29.88 33.18
CA PHE A 8 -3.66 -28.51 33.21
C PHE A 8 -2.68 -28.29 32.08
N TYR A 9 -1.75 -29.21 31.86
CA TYR A 9 -0.80 -29.15 30.75
C TYR A 9 -1.48 -29.18 29.36
N GLN A 10 -2.47 -30.03 29.18
CA GLN A 10 -3.28 -30.05 27.93
C GLN A 10 -4.01 -28.74 27.70
N LYS A 11 -4.64 -28.14 28.72
CA LYS A 11 -5.32 -26.84 28.56
C LYS A 11 -4.36 -25.70 28.22
N VAL A 12 -3.18 -25.66 28.83
CA VAL A 12 -2.15 -24.65 28.53
C VAL A 12 -1.62 -24.81 27.11
N VAL A 13 -1.30 -26.02 26.68
CA VAL A 13 -0.82 -26.30 25.33
C VAL A 13 -1.89 -25.97 24.30
N GLN A 14 -3.15 -26.31 24.55
CA GLN A 14 -4.26 -25.99 23.65
C GLN A 14 -4.46 -24.47 23.52
N SER A 15 -4.42 -23.73 24.63
CA SER A 15 -4.53 -22.27 24.63
C SER A 15 -3.41 -21.61 23.82
N ILE A 16 -2.17 -22.06 23.99
CA ILE A 16 -1.00 -21.56 23.23
C ILE A 16 -1.15 -21.89 21.74
N CYS A 17 -1.60 -23.10 21.40
CA CYS A 17 -1.85 -23.48 20.02
C CYS A 17 -2.95 -22.65 19.38
N GLU A 18 -4.05 -22.38 20.09
CA GLU A 18 -5.14 -21.55 19.60
C GLU A 18 -4.70 -20.11 19.37
N GLU A 19 -3.95 -19.50 20.29
CA GLU A 19 -3.38 -18.15 20.09
C GLU A 19 -2.40 -18.10 18.91
N TYR A 20 -1.54 -19.13 18.76
CA TYR A 20 -0.60 -19.20 17.64
C TYR A 20 -1.33 -19.37 16.31
N MET A 21 -2.32 -20.24 16.24
CA MET A 21 -3.14 -20.45 15.04
C MET A 21 -3.95 -19.20 14.68
N TRP A 22 -4.49 -18.49 15.67
CA TRP A 22 -5.21 -17.24 15.49
C TRP A 22 -4.29 -16.12 14.95
N GLY A 23 -3.10 -16.00 15.53
CA GLY A 23 -2.08 -15.06 15.07
C GLY A 23 -1.66 -15.34 13.62
N LYS A 24 -1.45 -16.60 13.26
CA LYS A 24 -1.07 -17.01 11.92
C LYS A 24 -2.19 -16.73 10.91
N ALA A 25 -3.43 -17.11 11.21
CA ALA A 25 -4.58 -16.83 10.34
C ALA A 25 -4.80 -15.32 10.13
N LYS A 26 -4.60 -14.51 11.16
CA LYS A 26 -4.71 -13.05 11.08
C LYS A 26 -3.61 -12.43 10.21
N MET A 27 -2.40 -12.97 10.26
CA MET A 27 -1.31 -12.56 9.38
C MET A 27 -1.58 -12.95 7.92
N GLU A 28 -2.05 -14.16 7.65
CA GLU A 28 -2.40 -14.61 6.31
C GLU A 28 -3.51 -13.74 5.68
N GLN A 29 -4.55 -13.40 6.43
CA GLN A 29 -5.61 -12.48 5.97
C GLN A 29 -5.08 -11.07 5.68
N LYS A 30 -4.12 -10.57 6.45
CA LYS A 30 -3.50 -9.27 6.24
C LYS A 30 -2.68 -9.25 4.94
N GLU A 31 -1.90 -10.29 4.69
CA GLU A 31 -1.12 -10.44 3.46
C GLU A 31 -2.02 -10.60 2.22
N GLU A 32 -3.08 -11.38 2.32
CA GLU A 32 -4.06 -11.54 1.23
C GLU A 32 -4.73 -10.20 0.89
N LYS A 33 -5.15 -9.43 1.90
CA LYS A 33 -5.71 -8.08 1.73
C LYS A 33 -4.74 -7.16 1.03
N LYS A 34 -3.47 -7.15 1.45
CA LYS A 34 -2.41 -6.34 0.84
C LYS A 34 -2.19 -6.67 -0.63
N GLU A 35 -2.12 -7.96 -0.96
CA GLU A 35 -1.93 -8.41 -2.35
C GLU A 35 -3.13 -8.05 -3.23
N ASN A 36 -4.35 -8.15 -2.71
CA ASN A 36 -5.55 -7.74 -3.41
C ASN A 36 -5.55 -6.23 -3.71
N ILE A 37 -5.22 -5.40 -2.73
CA ILE A 37 -5.12 -3.94 -2.91
C ILE A 37 -4.06 -3.60 -3.97
N LYS A 38 -2.90 -4.23 -3.92
CA LYS A 38 -1.83 -4.06 -4.92
C LYS A 38 -2.32 -4.41 -6.34
N LYS A 39 -3.03 -5.51 -6.48
CA LYS A 39 -3.59 -5.95 -7.75
C LYS A 39 -4.65 -4.97 -8.27
N GLU A 40 -5.55 -4.52 -7.42
CA GLU A 40 -6.58 -3.55 -7.79
C GLU A 40 -5.96 -2.20 -8.21
N ALA A 41 -4.98 -1.70 -7.46
CA ALA A 41 -4.25 -0.48 -7.79
C ALA A 41 -3.52 -0.59 -9.13
N TYR A 42 -2.89 -1.75 -9.41
CA TYR A 42 -2.27 -2.04 -10.69
C TYR A 42 -3.29 -2.01 -11.84
N MET A 43 -4.42 -2.69 -11.67
CA MET A 43 -5.47 -2.75 -12.70
C MET A 43 -6.06 -1.37 -12.98
N ALA A 44 -6.39 -0.60 -11.93
CA ALA A 44 -6.91 0.76 -12.08
C ALA A 44 -5.93 1.68 -12.82
N ALA A 45 -4.64 1.63 -12.45
CA ALA A 45 -3.60 2.39 -13.15
C ALA A 45 -3.49 1.99 -14.62
N LYS A 46 -3.53 0.70 -14.94
CA LYS A 46 -3.50 0.21 -16.33
C LYS A 46 -4.69 0.71 -17.16
N GLU A 47 -5.88 0.73 -16.60
CA GLU A 47 -7.06 1.25 -17.27
C GLU A 47 -6.93 2.73 -17.57
N ILE A 48 -6.49 3.53 -16.58
CA ILE A 48 -6.28 4.98 -16.76
C ILE A 48 -5.19 5.26 -17.80
N LEU A 49 -4.05 4.56 -17.73
CA LEU A 49 -2.95 4.70 -18.68
C LEU A 49 -3.40 4.41 -20.11
N SER A 50 -4.21 3.36 -20.29
CA SER A 50 -4.77 2.98 -21.58
C SER A 50 -5.78 4.02 -22.09
N ALA A 51 -6.72 4.44 -21.23
CA ALA A 51 -7.75 5.40 -21.60
C ALA A 51 -7.18 6.80 -21.93
N ALA A 52 -6.15 7.23 -21.18
CA ALA A 52 -5.50 8.51 -21.39
C ALA A 52 -4.52 8.52 -22.58
N GLY A 53 -4.15 7.35 -23.12
CA GLY A 53 -3.20 7.23 -24.22
C GLY A 53 -1.83 7.81 -23.88
N LEU A 54 -1.38 7.69 -22.62
CA LEU A 54 -0.11 8.24 -22.17
C LEU A 54 1.07 7.60 -22.88
N LYS A 55 1.98 8.44 -23.37
CA LYS A 55 3.20 8.01 -24.04
C LYS A 55 4.36 7.89 -23.07
N LYS A 56 5.38 7.14 -23.48
CA LYS A 56 6.63 7.04 -22.73
C LYS A 56 7.17 8.42 -22.33
N GLY A 57 7.53 8.56 -21.07
CA GLY A 57 8.02 9.79 -20.48
C GLY A 57 6.94 10.81 -20.13
N ALA A 58 5.65 10.48 -20.24
CA ALA A 58 4.57 11.27 -19.65
C ALA A 58 4.58 11.17 -18.13
N LEU A 59 3.81 12.02 -17.47
CA LEU A 59 3.67 12.05 -16.01
C LEU A 59 2.28 11.56 -15.61
N PHE A 60 2.23 10.58 -14.71
CA PHE A 60 1.03 10.08 -14.08
C PHE A 60 1.00 10.56 -12.62
N VAL A 61 -0.05 11.30 -12.25
CA VAL A 61 -0.20 11.81 -10.88
C VAL A 61 -1.16 10.93 -10.11
N ALA A 62 -0.69 10.40 -8.98
CA ALA A 62 -1.50 9.60 -8.07
C ALA A 62 -1.77 10.37 -6.78
N GLY A 63 -3.06 10.52 -6.45
CA GLY A 63 -3.53 11.00 -5.16
C GLY A 63 -4.37 9.91 -4.52
N CYS A 64 -4.03 9.50 -3.29
CA CYS A 64 -4.70 8.41 -2.60
C CYS A 64 -4.70 8.62 -1.10
N SER A 65 -5.81 8.29 -0.44
CA SER A 65 -5.92 8.20 1.01
C SER A 65 -6.00 6.74 1.42
N THR A 66 -5.03 6.28 2.21
CA THR A 66 -5.03 4.90 2.73
C THR A 66 -6.24 4.62 3.62
N SER A 67 -6.74 5.64 4.31
CA SER A 67 -7.98 5.53 5.11
C SER A 67 -9.18 5.22 4.22
N GLU A 68 -9.31 5.89 3.07
CA GLU A 68 -10.42 5.63 2.13
C GLU A 68 -10.30 4.25 1.46
N VAL A 69 -9.10 3.80 1.16
CA VAL A 69 -8.85 2.42 0.67
C VAL A 69 -9.35 1.38 1.68
N GLU A 70 -9.28 1.70 2.96
CA GLU A 70 -9.82 0.84 4.04
C GLU A 70 -11.32 1.05 4.32
N GLY A 71 -11.98 1.95 3.61
CA GLY A 71 -13.40 2.27 3.82
C GLY A 71 -13.65 3.22 5.00
N CYS A 72 -12.62 3.94 5.45
CA CYS A 72 -12.68 4.92 6.53
C CYS A 72 -12.72 6.35 5.98
N CYS A 73 -13.05 7.33 6.84
CA CYS A 73 -12.96 8.75 6.46
C CYS A 73 -11.51 9.15 6.21
N ILE A 74 -11.28 10.08 5.27
CA ILE A 74 -9.95 10.65 4.98
C ILE A 74 -9.21 11.03 6.25
N GLY A 75 -7.96 10.55 6.38
CA GLY A 75 -7.05 10.91 7.47
C GLY A 75 -7.36 10.25 8.83
N SER A 76 -8.39 9.39 8.92
CA SER A 76 -8.80 8.76 10.19
C SER A 76 -8.03 7.48 10.53
N SER A 77 -7.45 6.82 9.55
CA SER A 77 -6.75 5.52 9.72
C SER A 77 -5.62 5.38 8.70
N SER A 78 -4.52 6.10 8.92
CA SER A 78 -3.35 6.00 8.04
C SER A 78 -2.64 4.65 8.21
N SER A 79 -2.36 3.98 7.10
CA SER A 79 -1.67 2.68 7.08
C SER A 79 -0.51 2.70 6.09
N PRO A 80 0.74 2.65 6.57
CA PRO A 80 1.91 2.54 5.71
C PRO A 80 1.89 1.28 4.83
N GLU A 81 1.39 0.17 5.36
CA GLU A 81 1.33 -1.10 4.61
C GLU A 81 0.36 -1.03 3.43
N ILE A 82 -0.77 -0.32 3.59
CA ILE A 82 -1.71 -0.06 2.50
C ILE A 82 -1.10 0.91 1.49
N ALA A 83 -0.38 1.94 1.97
CA ALA A 83 0.33 2.87 1.09
C ALA A 83 1.35 2.14 0.21
N ASP A 84 2.14 1.24 0.79
CA ASP A 84 3.11 0.42 0.05
C ASP A 84 2.43 -0.44 -1.02
N ALA A 85 1.33 -1.11 -0.68
CA ALA A 85 0.60 -1.95 -1.62
C ALA A 85 0.03 -1.16 -2.81
N VAL A 86 -0.59 0.00 -2.53
CA VAL A 86 -1.10 0.90 -3.58
C VAL A 86 0.04 1.43 -4.45
N PHE A 87 1.13 1.89 -3.81
CA PHE A 87 2.30 2.40 -4.51
C PHE A 87 2.91 1.34 -5.43
N GLU A 88 3.17 0.13 -4.92
CA GLU A 88 3.75 -0.96 -5.71
C GLU A 88 2.88 -1.33 -6.92
N GLY A 89 1.55 -1.35 -6.74
CA GLY A 89 0.62 -1.62 -7.84
C GLY A 89 0.68 -0.56 -8.93
N ILE A 90 0.54 0.72 -8.57
CA ILE A 90 0.59 1.85 -9.52
C ILE A 90 1.97 1.94 -10.17
N TYR A 91 3.05 1.87 -9.37
CA TYR A 91 4.42 2.00 -9.87
C TYR A 91 4.76 0.94 -10.91
N LYS A 92 4.36 -0.31 -10.67
CA LYS A 92 4.52 -1.37 -11.66
C LYS A 92 3.83 -1.03 -12.98
N ALA A 93 2.59 -0.54 -12.95
CA ALA A 93 1.83 -0.21 -14.13
C ALA A 93 2.46 0.93 -14.96
N VAL A 94 2.92 1.99 -14.30
CA VAL A 94 3.55 3.15 -14.98
C VAL A 94 4.93 2.78 -15.54
N CYS A 95 5.72 1.99 -14.82
CA CYS A 95 7.02 1.51 -15.28
C CYS A 95 6.92 0.67 -16.56
N GLU A 96 5.93 -0.21 -16.64
CA GLU A 96 5.70 -1.05 -17.84
C GLU A 96 5.47 -0.22 -19.12
N GLN A 97 4.96 1.00 -18.99
CA GLN A 97 4.74 1.92 -20.11
C GLN A 97 5.84 3.00 -20.24
N GLY A 98 6.80 3.01 -19.32
CA GLY A 98 7.84 4.04 -19.26
C GLY A 98 7.29 5.43 -18.97
N VAL A 99 6.23 5.50 -18.17
CA VAL A 99 5.60 6.72 -17.66
C VAL A 99 6.16 7.01 -16.27
N TYR A 100 6.40 8.29 -15.95
CA TYR A 100 6.85 8.70 -14.62
C TYR A 100 5.69 8.78 -13.65
N LEU A 101 5.94 8.42 -12.39
CA LEU A 101 4.98 8.55 -11.30
C LEU A 101 5.26 9.83 -10.50
N ALA A 102 4.20 10.60 -10.23
CA ALA A 102 4.20 11.65 -9.23
C ALA A 102 3.15 11.33 -8.16
N ALA A 103 3.56 11.32 -6.91
CA ALA A 103 2.65 11.11 -5.78
C ALA A 103 2.28 12.45 -5.15
N GLN A 104 0.99 12.68 -4.99
CA GLN A 104 0.46 13.81 -4.27
C GLN A 104 0.47 13.48 -2.77
N CYS A 105 1.05 14.36 -1.97
CA CYS A 105 1.11 14.22 -0.52
C CYS A 105 -0.20 14.67 0.15
N CYS A 106 -0.30 14.43 1.48
CA CYS A 106 -1.42 14.91 2.29
C CYS A 106 -1.54 16.44 2.26
N GLU A 107 -2.66 16.96 2.73
CA GLU A 107 -2.98 18.41 2.69
C GLU A 107 -1.92 19.33 3.31
N HIS A 108 -1.15 18.84 4.27
CA HIS A 108 -0.04 19.59 4.88
C HIS A 108 1.14 19.82 3.92
N LEU A 109 1.28 18.96 2.91
CA LEU A 109 2.29 19.00 1.85
C LEU A 109 1.67 19.21 0.46
N ASN A 110 0.45 19.69 0.39
CA ASN A 110 -0.38 19.79 -0.82
C ASN A 110 0.21 20.64 -1.96
N ARG A 111 1.29 21.35 -1.71
CA ARG A 111 1.98 22.18 -2.70
C ARG A 111 3.21 21.50 -3.28
N ALA A 112 3.51 20.26 -2.87
CA ALA A 112 4.64 19.49 -3.35
C ALA A 112 4.17 18.14 -3.91
N LEU A 113 4.82 17.71 -4.99
CA LEU A 113 4.69 16.36 -5.53
C LEU A 113 5.99 15.61 -5.24
N VAL A 114 5.87 14.36 -4.85
CA VAL A 114 7.00 13.44 -4.79
C VAL A 114 7.08 12.74 -6.14
N LEU A 115 8.20 12.92 -6.86
CA LEU A 115 8.40 12.33 -8.17
C LEU A 115 9.87 11.95 -8.39
N GLU A 116 10.10 11.16 -9.42
CA GLU A 116 11.45 10.75 -9.83
C GLU A 116 12.28 11.97 -10.29
N LYS A 117 13.56 11.97 -9.95
CA LYS A 117 14.49 13.07 -10.27
C LYS A 117 14.55 13.36 -11.78
N GLU A 118 14.59 12.32 -12.60
CA GLU A 118 14.60 12.44 -14.04
C GLU A 118 13.33 13.13 -14.57
N ALA A 119 12.18 12.90 -13.92
CA ALA A 119 10.95 13.58 -14.26
C ALA A 119 11.00 15.06 -13.90
N ALA A 120 11.53 15.40 -12.73
CA ALA A 120 11.70 16.80 -12.31
C ALA A 120 12.61 17.56 -13.28
N GLU A 121 13.74 16.98 -13.66
CA GLU A 121 14.68 17.56 -14.62
C GLU A 121 14.04 17.74 -16.01
N LYS A 122 13.34 16.72 -16.50
CA LYS A 122 12.67 16.74 -17.80
C LYS A 122 11.61 17.83 -17.91
N TYR A 123 10.83 18.03 -16.86
CA TYR A 123 9.71 18.97 -16.85
C TYR A 123 10.10 20.35 -16.30
N GLY A 124 11.36 20.54 -15.86
CA GLY A 124 11.85 21.79 -15.33
C GLY A 124 11.24 22.16 -13.97
N TYR A 125 10.88 21.16 -13.17
CA TYR A 125 10.37 21.41 -11.82
C TYR A 125 11.50 21.75 -10.85
N GLU A 126 11.26 22.74 -10.00
CA GLU A 126 12.16 23.08 -8.92
C GLU A 126 12.10 22.01 -7.83
N THR A 127 13.27 21.46 -7.49
CA THR A 127 13.38 20.47 -6.41
C THR A 127 13.59 21.17 -5.08
N VAL A 128 12.77 20.82 -4.10
CA VAL A 128 12.87 21.34 -2.72
C VAL A 128 13.10 20.18 -1.75
N ASN A 129 13.92 20.44 -0.74
CA ASN A 129 14.05 19.50 0.38
C ASN A 129 12.98 19.80 1.41
N VAL A 130 12.14 18.81 1.69
CA VAL A 130 11.16 18.87 2.78
C VAL A 130 11.85 18.34 4.04
N VAL A 131 11.95 19.18 5.06
CA VAL A 131 12.54 18.84 6.37
C VAL A 131 11.43 18.48 7.35
#